data_574587d7a6173c565bf59a7894c04ae2
#
_entry.id   574587d7a6173c565bf59a7894c04ae2
#
_cell.length_a   1.000
_cell.length_b   1.000
_cell.length_c   1.000
_cell.angle_alpha   90.00
_cell.angle_beta   90.00
_cell.angle_gamma   90.00
#
_symmetry.space_group_name_H-M   'P 1'
#
loop_
_entity.id
_entity.type
_entity.pdbx_description
1 polymer ?
#
loop_
_entity_poly.entity_id
_entity_poly.type
_entity_poly.pdbx_seq_one_letter_code
_entity_poly.pdbx_strand_id
1 'polypeptide(L)'
;MNMEMISMRNNYILVHGSFGSPFSNWIPWLRSELEKENLEVYTPDFPTGVGYQNYDNWSRLLKTYVDSDILNENTIIYAHSIAPIFVCKFLVENRIKVKRLVFICGFNNYFGINDEYDTVNKSMYFDNLKDIKNYCNEIICYYSDNDPYVKYDVEKSFADTIATKQHCIHNGGHLNAESNYVEFKELLNNK
;
A
#
# COMPACT_ATOMS: atom_id res chain seq x y z
N MET A 1 31.35 -24.12 -15.67
CA MET A 1 30.83 -22.71 -15.77
C MET A 1 29.64 -22.62 -14.82
N ASN A 2 29.92 -22.21 -13.57
CA ASN A 2 28.89 -22.12 -12.55
C ASN A 2 27.94 -20.93 -12.92
N MET A 3 26.73 -21.25 -13.33
CA MET A 3 25.66 -20.28 -13.21
C MET A 3 25.39 -20.08 -11.72
N GLU A 4 25.97 -19.05 -11.15
CA GLU A 4 25.53 -18.55 -9.86
C GLU A 4 24.03 -18.25 -10.01
N MET A 5 23.21 -18.95 -9.22
CA MET A 5 21.83 -18.55 -9.03
C MET A 5 21.88 -17.14 -8.44
N ILE A 6 21.63 -16.14 -9.29
CA ILE A 6 21.34 -14.79 -8.79
C ILE A 6 20.10 -14.97 -7.92
N SER A 7 20.29 -14.99 -6.61
CA SER A 7 19.21 -14.91 -5.66
C SER A 7 18.45 -13.62 -6.03
N MET A 8 17.27 -13.76 -6.62
CA MET A 8 16.44 -12.60 -6.96
C MET A 8 16.09 -11.91 -5.66
N ARG A 9 16.72 -10.75 -5.40
CA ARG A 9 16.46 -9.95 -4.21
C ARG A 9 15.05 -9.40 -4.29
N ASN A 10 14.38 -9.31 -3.14
CA ASN A 10 13.08 -8.64 -3.07
C ASN A 10 13.27 -7.14 -3.28
N ASN A 11 12.40 -6.55 -4.09
CA ASN A 11 12.22 -5.10 -4.15
C ASN A 11 11.11 -4.69 -3.19
N TYR A 12 11.27 -3.56 -2.53
CA TYR A 12 10.30 -3.01 -1.61
C TYR A 12 9.76 -1.69 -2.17
N ILE A 13 8.44 -1.57 -2.27
CA ILE A 13 7.78 -0.32 -2.70
C ILE A 13 6.88 0.15 -1.57
N LEU A 14 7.09 1.38 -1.09
CA LEU A 14 6.30 2.00 -0.03
C LEU A 14 5.43 3.10 -0.63
N VAL A 15 4.11 2.95 -0.54
CA VAL A 15 3.13 3.82 -1.21
C VAL A 15 2.34 4.62 -0.17
N HIS A 16 2.44 5.95 -0.24
CA HIS A 16 1.73 6.87 0.65
C HIS A 16 0.23 6.98 0.32
N GLY A 17 -0.56 7.49 1.26
CA GLY A 17 -1.99 7.75 1.11
C GLY A 17 -2.30 9.11 0.45
N SER A 18 -3.60 9.48 0.51
CA SER A 18 -4.09 10.78 0.02
C SER A 18 -3.37 11.93 0.68
N PHE A 19 -3.02 12.94 -0.12
CA PHE A 19 -2.29 14.15 0.30
C PHE A 19 -0.97 13.87 1.01
N GLY A 20 -0.49 12.63 0.97
CA GLY A 20 0.76 12.20 1.58
C GLY A 20 1.97 12.44 0.68
N SER A 21 3.12 11.95 1.14
CA SER A 21 4.39 11.98 0.42
C SER A 21 5.28 10.82 0.87
N PRO A 22 6.40 10.53 0.19
CA PRO A 22 7.42 9.59 0.64
C PRO A 22 8.04 9.92 2.00
N PHE A 23 7.84 11.15 2.48
CA PHE A 23 8.38 11.66 3.75
C PHE A 23 7.36 11.66 4.88
N SER A 24 6.16 11.10 4.66
CA SER A 24 5.06 11.10 5.63
C SER A 24 5.03 9.82 6.46
N ASN A 25 4.56 9.96 7.71
CA ASN A 25 4.25 8.87 8.61
C ASN A 25 5.47 7.95 8.88
N TRP A 26 5.27 6.65 8.90
CA TRP A 26 6.29 5.62 9.13
C TRP A 26 7.15 5.31 7.89
N ILE A 27 6.85 5.90 6.71
CA ILE A 27 7.54 5.57 5.45
C ILE A 27 9.05 5.84 5.53
N PRO A 28 9.54 7.03 5.97
CA PRO A 28 10.98 7.28 6.05
C PRO A 28 11.70 6.34 7.01
N TRP A 29 11.05 6.02 8.15
CA TRP A 29 11.59 5.11 9.13
C TRP A 29 11.68 3.68 8.57
N LEU A 30 10.59 3.15 8.00
CA LEU A 30 10.58 1.80 7.42
C LEU A 30 11.60 1.67 6.29
N ARG A 31 11.70 2.68 5.42
CA ARG A 31 12.72 2.74 4.39
C ARG A 31 14.12 2.60 4.99
N SER A 32 14.44 3.41 5.99
CA SER A 32 15.76 3.38 6.66
C SER A 32 16.05 2.00 7.28
N GLU A 33 15.07 1.37 7.94
CA GLU A 33 15.24 0.05 8.55
C GLU A 33 15.51 -1.04 7.51
N LEU A 34 14.80 -1.03 6.39
CA LEU A 34 15.00 -1.98 5.29
C LEU A 34 16.35 -1.76 4.59
N GLU A 35 16.74 -0.51 4.35
CA GLU A 35 18.04 -0.16 3.71
C GLU A 35 19.24 -0.58 4.59
N LYS A 36 19.13 -0.58 5.93
CA LYS A 36 20.16 -1.11 6.83
C LYS A 36 20.46 -2.60 6.59
N GLU A 37 19.50 -3.34 6.05
CA GLU A 37 19.66 -4.75 5.69
C GLU A 37 20.10 -4.94 4.23
N ASN A 38 20.52 -3.87 3.56
CA ASN A 38 20.90 -3.84 2.14
C ASN A 38 19.78 -4.29 1.20
N LEU A 39 18.53 -3.97 1.54
CA LEU A 39 17.36 -4.23 0.70
C LEU A 39 17.12 -3.04 -0.24
N GLU A 40 16.59 -3.33 -1.44
CA GLU A 40 16.25 -2.32 -2.44
C GLU A 40 14.87 -1.73 -2.12
N VAL A 41 14.81 -0.45 -1.73
CA VAL A 41 13.58 0.23 -1.29
C VAL A 41 13.27 1.45 -2.14
N TYR A 42 12.06 1.48 -2.64
CA TYR A 42 11.54 2.55 -3.49
C TYR A 42 10.34 3.22 -2.84
N THR A 43 10.33 4.54 -2.87
CA THR A 43 9.27 5.37 -2.28
C THR A 43 8.76 6.36 -3.34
N PRO A 44 7.88 5.91 -4.26
CA PRO A 44 7.35 6.79 -5.30
C PRO A 44 6.65 8.02 -4.71
N ASP A 45 6.93 9.21 -5.26
CA ASP A 45 6.26 10.45 -4.90
C ASP A 45 5.07 10.67 -5.85
N PHE A 46 3.92 10.12 -5.46
CA PHE A 46 2.72 10.23 -6.27
C PHE A 46 2.14 11.64 -6.22
N PRO A 47 1.64 12.17 -7.34
CA PRO A 47 1.04 13.51 -7.36
C PRO A 47 -0.20 13.55 -6.47
N THR A 48 -0.30 14.59 -5.64
CA THR A 48 -1.39 14.80 -4.68
C THR A 48 -2.18 16.08 -4.98
N GLY A 49 -3.35 16.21 -4.35
CA GLY A 49 -4.24 17.35 -4.49
C GLY A 49 -5.28 17.20 -5.60
N VAL A 50 -6.29 18.07 -5.52
CA VAL A 50 -7.42 18.07 -6.47
C VAL A 50 -6.91 18.29 -7.90
N GLY A 51 -7.34 17.43 -8.83
CA GLY A 51 -6.93 17.44 -10.23
C GLY A 51 -5.64 16.64 -10.53
N TYR A 52 -4.81 16.35 -9.54
CA TYR A 52 -3.56 15.61 -9.72
C TYR A 52 -3.61 14.21 -9.12
N GLN A 53 -4.19 14.06 -7.93
CA GLN A 53 -4.40 12.77 -7.28
C GLN A 53 -5.57 12.05 -7.96
N ASN A 54 -5.28 11.13 -8.83
CA ASN A 54 -6.26 10.26 -9.50
C ASN A 54 -5.58 9.00 -9.99
N TYR A 55 -6.40 7.99 -10.31
CA TYR A 55 -5.92 6.68 -10.75
C TYR A 55 -4.98 6.76 -11.96
N ASP A 56 -5.31 7.56 -12.97
CA ASP A 56 -4.53 7.63 -14.21
C ASP A 56 -3.12 8.19 -13.98
N ASN A 57 -3.00 9.24 -13.17
CA ASN A 57 -1.70 9.86 -12.86
C ASN A 57 -0.84 8.92 -12.01
N TRP A 58 -1.45 8.27 -11.00
CA TRP A 58 -0.75 7.32 -10.15
C TRP A 58 -0.33 6.08 -10.93
N SER A 59 -1.21 5.56 -11.79
CA SER A 59 -0.91 4.39 -12.63
C SER A 59 0.23 4.67 -13.61
N ARG A 60 0.26 5.87 -14.20
CA ARG A 60 1.35 6.26 -15.11
C ARG A 60 2.70 6.26 -14.41
N LEU A 61 2.76 6.75 -13.16
CA LEU A 61 3.99 6.72 -12.38
C LEU A 61 4.36 5.27 -12.01
N LEU A 62 3.41 4.48 -11.46
CA LEU A 62 3.72 3.11 -11.04
C LEU A 62 4.12 2.21 -12.21
N LYS A 63 3.60 2.49 -13.42
CA LYS A 63 3.98 1.77 -14.63
C LYS A 63 5.47 1.93 -14.97
N THR A 64 6.11 3.06 -14.63
CA THR A 64 7.56 3.21 -14.85
C THR A 64 8.39 2.21 -14.04
N TYR A 65 7.88 1.78 -12.87
CA TYR A 65 8.52 0.75 -12.05
C TYR A 65 8.35 -0.65 -12.64
N VAL A 66 7.25 -0.90 -13.36
CA VAL A 66 7.07 -2.13 -14.15
C VAL A 66 8.03 -2.15 -15.33
N ASP A 67 8.08 -1.06 -16.09
CA ASP A 67 8.91 -0.93 -17.30
C ASP A 67 10.42 -1.01 -16.96
N SER A 68 10.81 -0.70 -15.73
CA SER A 68 12.18 -0.81 -15.20
C SER A 68 12.48 -2.14 -14.45
N ASP A 69 11.54 -3.08 -14.47
CA ASP A 69 11.60 -4.38 -13.77
C ASP A 69 11.81 -4.26 -12.23
N ILE A 70 11.43 -3.13 -11.66
CA ILE A 70 11.44 -2.92 -10.20
C ILE A 70 10.18 -3.53 -9.59
N LEU A 71 9.02 -3.31 -10.23
CA LEU A 71 7.75 -3.92 -9.83
C LEU A 71 7.53 -5.21 -10.61
N ASN A 72 7.75 -6.34 -9.95
CA ASN A 72 7.69 -7.69 -10.51
C ASN A 72 7.25 -8.72 -9.45
N GLU A 73 7.32 -10.01 -9.75
CA GLU A 73 6.88 -11.11 -8.88
C GLU A 73 7.67 -11.25 -7.55
N ASN A 74 8.83 -10.59 -7.42
CA ASN A 74 9.63 -10.56 -6.20
C ASN A 74 9.37 -9.31 -5.36
N THR A 75 8.46 -8.43 -5.78
CA THR A 75 8.18 -7.17 -5.10
C THR A 75 7.28 -7.37 -3.88
N ILE A 76 7.64 -6.69 -2.79
CA ILE A 76 6.81 -6.53 -1.59
C ILE A 76 6.34 -5.08 -1.54
N ILE A 77 5.01 -4.86 -1.48
CA ILE A 77 4.43 -3.52 -1.48
C ILE A 77 3.80 -3.24 -0.13
N TYR A 78 4.20 -2.13 0.50
CA TYR A 78 3.51 -1.54 1.65
C TYR A 78 2.70 -0.34 1.15
N ALA A 79 1.42 -0.29 1.50
CA ALA A 79 0.54 0.78 1.05
C ALA A 79 -0.39 1.27 2.17
N HIS A 80 -0.54 2.60 2.28
CA HIS A 80 -1.28 3.25 3.36
C HIS A 80 -2.55 3.93 2.84
N SER A 81 -3.64 3.83 3.61
CA SER A 81 -4.89 4.59 3.41
C SER A 81 -5.59 4.27 2.08
N ILE A 82 -5.63 5.17 1.11
CA ILE A 82 -6.19 4.93 -0.23
C ILE A 82 -5.30 4.07 -1.11
N ALA A 83 -4.00 4.03 -0.83
CA ALA A 83 -3.04 3.32 -1.68
C ALA A 83 -3.27 1.80 -1.79
N PRO A 84 -3.75 1.07 -0.78
CA PRO A 84 -4.15 -0.33 -0.90
C PRO A 84 -5.09 -0.62 -2.06
N ILE A 85 -6.19 0.14 -2.18
CA ILE A 85 -7.15 -0.10 -3.27
C ILE A 85 -6.59 0.31 -4.64
N PHE A 86 -5.81 1.41 -4.70
CA PHE A 86 -5.09 1.80 -5.90
C PHE A 86 -4.16 0.67 -6.37
N VAL A 87 -3.34 0.10 -5.47
CA VAL A 87 -2.43 -1.01 -5.77
C VAL A 87 -3.19 -2.23 -6.25
N CYS A 88 -4.28 -2.62 -5.57
CA CYS A 88 -5.12 -3.74 -6.00
C CYS A 88 -5.63 -3.55 -7.43
N LYS A 89 -6.23 -2.39 -7.72
CA LYS A 89 -6.73 -2.05 -9.05
C LYS A 89 -5.64 -2.12 -10.10
N PHE A 90 -4.49 -1.48 -9.83
CA PHE A 90 -3.36 -1.44 -10.76
C PHE A 90 -2.82 -2.84 -11.09
N LEU A 91 -2.58 -3.67 -10.08
CA LEU A 91 -2.05 -5.02 -10.27
C LEU A 91 -3.02 -5.91 -11.06
N VAL A 92 -4.32 -5.85 -10.76
CA VAL A 92 -5.34 -6.64 -11.46
C VAL A 92 -5.49 -6.19 -12.91
N GLU A 93 -5.64 -4.89 -13.17
CA GLU A 93 -5.83 -4.35 -14.53
C GLU A 93 -4.61 -4.59 -15.43
N ASN A 94 -3.40 -4.53 -14.87
CA ASN A 94 -2.15 -4.78 -15.63
C ASN A 94 -1.66 -6.23 -15.55
N ARG A 95 -2.37 -7.13 -14.84
CA ARG A 95 -2.05 -8.55 -14.69
C ARG A 95 -0.66 -8.81 -14.12
N ILE A 96 -0.25 -8.01 -13.12
CA ILE A 96 1.06 -8.07 -12.50
C ILE A 96 0.99 -8.85 -11.21
N LYS A 97 1.82 -9.89 -11.08
CA LYS A 97 2.00 -10.64 -9.84
C LYS A 97 3.07 -10.01 -8.97
N VAL A 98 2.84 -10.06 -7.66
CA VAL A 98 3.81 -9.62 -6.65
C VAL A 98 3.95 -10.66 -5.54
N LYS A 99 5.03 -10.60 -4.79
CA LYS A 99 5.35 -11.54 -3.73
C LYS A 99 4.43 -11.37 -2.53
N ARG A 100 4.27 -10.14 -2.04
CA ARG A 100 3.51 -9.81 -0.81
C ARG A 100 2.93 -8.42 -0.87
N LEU A 101 1.76 -8.26 -0.28
CA LEU A 101 1.10 -6.98 -0.06
C LEU A 101 0.90 -6.77 1.44
N VAL A 102 1.31 -5.61 1.94
CA VAL A 102 1.12 -5.18 3.33
C VAL A 102 0.34 -3.89 3.31
N PHE A 103 -0.91 -3.95 3.70
CA PHE A 103 -1.87 -2.86 3.63
C PHE A 103 -2.18 -2.30 5.00
N ILE A 104 -2.14 -0.99 5.13
CA ILE A 104 -2.33 -0.27 6.37
C ILE A 104 -3.50 0.70 6.20
N CYS A 105 -4.56 0.54 7.01
CA CYS A 105 -5.80 1.31 6.98
C CYS A 105 -6.43 1.35 5.57
N GLY A 106 -6.46 0.19 4.89
CA GLY A 106 -7.01 0.07 3.54
C GLY A 106 -8.53 0.06 3.52
N PHE A 107 -9.11 0.67 2.48
CA PHE A 107 -10.56 0.73 2.28
C PHE A 107 -10.92 0.77 0.80
N ASN A 108 -12.20 0.56 0.49
CA ASN A 108 -12.76 0.66 -0.85
C ASN A 108 -14.19 1.20 -0.82
N ASN A 109 -14.57 1.96 -1.84
CA ASN A 109 -15.92 2.50 -2.01
C ASN A 109 -16.46 3.21 -0.75
N TYR A 110 -15.60 3.96 -0.06
CA TYR A 110 -15.96 4.72 1.13
C TYR A 110 -15.96 6.23 0.84
N PHE A 111 -17.08 6.86 1.14
CA PHE A 111 -17.32 8.29 1.03
C PHE A 111 -17.75 8.84 2.39
N GLY A 112 -17.42 10.10 2.67
CA GLY A 112 -17.80 10.79 3.92
C GLY A 112 -16.64 11.06 4.86
N ILE A 113 -15.39 11.04 4.36
CA ILE A 113 -14.26 11.66 5.07
C ILE A 113 -14.45 13.17 5.03
N ASN A 114 -14.43 13.76 3.85
CA ASN A 114 -14.87 15.10 3.47
C ASN A 114 -14.87 15.22 1.94
N ASP A 115 -15.43 16.31 1.41
CA ASP A 115 -15.59 16.52 -0.04
C ASP A 115 -14.27 16.46 -0.82
N GLU A 116 -13.17 16.91 -0.23
CA GLU A 116 -11.86 16.93 -0.88
C GLU A 116 -11.27 15.51 -1.00
N TYR A 117 -11.26 14.75 0.10
CA TYR A 117 -10.84 13.34 0.09
C TYR A 117 -11.72 12.50 -0.82
N ASP A 118 -13.04 12.67 -0.74
CA ASP A 118 -14.00 11.92 -1.55
C ASP A 118 -13.78 12.21 -3.05
N THR A 119 -13.44 13.45 -3.40
CA THR A 119 -13.16 13.86 -4.78
C THR A 119 -11.89 13.17 -5.32
N VAL A 120 -10.79 13.19 -4.56
CA VAL A 120 -9.51 12.65 -5.05
C VAL A 120 -9.46 11.12 -5.00
N ASN A 121 -10.20 10.49 -4.09
CA ASN A 121 -10.16 9.05 -3.87
C ASN A 121 -11.05 8.26 -4.83
N LYS A 122 -12.17 8.83 -5.30
CA LYS A 122 -13.20 8.11 -6.07
C LYS A 122 -12.67 7.35 -7.28
N SER A 123 -11.67 7.86 -7.97
CA SER A 123 -11.09 7.20 -9.14
C SER A 123 -10.25 5.97 -8.82
N MET A 124 -9.81 5.84 -7.55
CA MET A 124 -9.02 4.72 -7.07
C MET A 124 -9.87 3.48 -6.77
N TYR A 125 -11.17 3.66 -6.53
CA TYR A 125 -12.06 2.55 -6.14
C TYR A 125 -12.19 1.48 -7.22
N PHE A 126 -12.41 0.24 -6.78
CA PHE A 126 -12.32 -0.92 -7.63
C PHE A 126 -13.32 -2.02 -7.21
N ASP A 127 -14.26 -2.37 -8.11
CA ASP A 127 -15.34 -3.31 -7.79
C ASP A 127 -14.87 -4.76 -7.70
N ASN A 128 -13.85 -5.14 -8.50
CA ASN A 128 -13.36 -6.50 -8.56
C ASN A 128 -12.22 -6.77 -7.55
N LEU A 129 -12.34 -6.24 -6.34
CA LEU A 129 -11.29 -6.31 -5.30
C LEU A 129 -10.81 -7.75 -5.02
N LYS A 130 -11.71 -8.75 -5.07
CA LYS A 130 -11.36 -10.16 -4.83
C LYS A 130 -10.35 -10.73 -5.82
N ASP A 131 -10.27 -10.16 -7.02
CA ASP A 131 -9.39 -10.65 -8.09
C ASP A 131 -7.91 -10.47 -7.76
N ILE A 132 -7.57 -9.60 -6.78
CA ILE A 132 -6.19 -9.41 -6.31
C ILE A 132 -5.56 -10.74 -5.83
N LYS A 133 -6.37 -11.69 -5.35
CA LYS A 133 -5.89 -13.01 -4.92
C LYS A 133 -5.27 -13.85 -6.04
N ASN A 134 -5.51 -13.50 -7.30
CA ASN A 134 -4.87 -14.11 -8.46
C ASN A 134 -3.46 -13.55 -8.72
N TYR A 135 -3.12 -12.43 -8.10
CA TYR A 135 -1.89 -11.68 -8.33
C TYR A 135 -0.97 -11.59 -7.11
N CYS A 136 -1.49 -11.93 -5.93
CA CYS A 136 -0.71 -12.01 -4.70
C CYS A 136 -1.29 -13.08 -3.76
N ASN A 137 -0.43 -14.01 -3.32
CA ASN A 137 -0.84 -15.10 -2.42
C ASN A 137 -0.73 -14.72 -0.93
N GLU A 138 -0.02 -13.67 -0.60
CA GLU A 138 0.20 -13.23 0.78
C GLU A 138 -0.16 -11.75 0.94
N ILE A 139 -1.33 -11.51 1.52
CA ILE A 139 -1.89 -10.18 1.74
C ILE A 139 -2.12 -10.00 3.24
N ILE A 140 -1.41 -9.04 3.83
CA ILE A 140 -1.45 -8.74 5.26
C ILE A 140 -2.10 -7.38 5.44
N CYS A 141 -3.15 -7.29 6.25
CA CYS A 141 -3.85 -6.04 6.54
C CYS A 141 -3.69 -5.63 8.00
N TYR A 142 -3.29 -4.39 8.21
CA TYR A 142 -3.32 -3.69 9.49
C TYR A 142 -4.42 -2.64 9.45
N TYR A 143 -5.26 -2.59 10.48
CA TYR A 143 -6.30 -1.58 10.65
C TYR A 143 -6.54 -1.32 12.13
N SER A 144 -7.33 -0.30 12.46
CA SER A 144 -7.56 0.12 13.84
C SER A 144 -9.05 0.08 14.20
N ASP A 145 -9.34 -0.08 15.48
CA ASP A 145 -10.72 -0.05 15.99
C ASP A 145 -11.24 1.37 16.29
N ASN A 146 -10.41 2.40 16.13
CA ASN A 146 -10.74 3.80 16.41
C ASN A 146 -10.21 4.80 15.38
N ASP A 147 -10.10 4.38 14.11
CA ASP A 147 -9.66 5.27 13.03
C ASP A 147 -10.61 6.48 12.90
N PRO A 148 -10.09 7.73 12.96
CA PRO A 148 -10.92 8.93 12.88
C PRO A 148 -11.38 9.27 11.44
N TYR A 149 -10.77 8.69 10.42
CA TYR A 149 -11.05 8.95 9.00
C TYR A 149 -11.91 7.88 8.36
N VAL A 150 -11.58 6.61 8.60
CA VAL A 150 -12.26 5.47 7.99
C VAL A 150 -12.90 4.62 9.08
N LYS A 151 -14.20 4.33 8.94
CA LYS A 151 -14.92 3.53 9.93
C LYS A 151 -14.33 2.13 10.03
N TYR A 152 -14.23 1.61 11.25
CA TYR A 152 -13.77 0.25 11.54
C TYR A 152 -14.39 -0.83 10.64
N ASP A 153 -15.72 -0.81 10.47
CA ASP A 153 -16.43 -1.80 9.66
C ASP A 153 -16.00 -1.76 8.18
N VAL A 154 -15.60 -0.59 7.67
CA VAL A 154 -15.14 -0.41 6.29
C VAL A 154 -13.75 -1.02 6.12
N GLU A 155 -12.80 -0.69 7.01
CA GLU A 155 -11.45 -1.27 6.99
C GLU A 155 -11.49 -2.78 7.21
N LYS A 156 -12.30 -3.23 8.18
CA LYS A 156 -12.48 -4.64 8.46
C LYS A 156 -13.06 -5.39 7.26
N SER A 157 -14.09 -4.83 6.59
CA SER A 157 -14.70 -5.43 5.40
C SER A 157 -13.70 -5.53 4.24
N PHE A 158 -12.86 -4.52 4.06
CA PHE A 158 -11.76 -4.55 3.09
C PHE A 158 -10.80 -5.71 3.41
N ALA A 159 -10.33 -5.79 4.64
CA ALA A 159 -9.43 -6.85 5.09
C ALA A 159 -10.07 -8.24 4.98
N ASP A 160 -11.32 -8.43 5.42
CA ASP A 160 -12.06 -9.70 5.32
C ASP A 160 -12.19 -10.18 3.86
N THR A 161 -12.23 -9.25 2.92
CA THR A 161 -12.38 -9.57 1.50
C THR A 161 -11.10 -10.18 0.90
N ILE A 162 -9.92 -9.67 1.29
CA ILE A 162 -8.68 -9.99 0.58
C ILE A 162 -7.57 -10.58 1.45
N ALA A 163 -7.51 -10.25 2.75
CA ALA A 163 -6.35 -10.58 3.57
C ALA A 163 -6.19 -12.09 3.80
N THR A 164 -4.94 -12.53 3.79
CA THR A 164 -4.53 -13.85 4.29
C THR A 164 -4.20 -13.80 5.77
N LYS A 165 -3.84 -12.60 6.27
CA LYS A 165 -3.57 -12.32 7.68
C LYS A 165 -4.04 -10.91 8.03
N GLN A 166 -4.65 -10.74 9.19
CA GLN A 166 -5.19 -9.47 9.66
C GLN A 166 -4.68 -9.13 11.06
N HIS A 167 -4.45 -7.83 11.28
CA HIS A 167 -4.07 -7.26 12.57
C HIS A 167 -4.95 -6.04 12.87
N CYS A 168 -5.86 -6.18 13.83
CA CYS A 168 -6.59 -5.05 14.38
C CYS A 168 -5.75 -4.44 15.51
N ILE A 169 -5.40 -3.17 15.37
CA ILE A 169 -4.63 -2.42 16.37
C ILE A 169 -5.60 -1.65 17.26
N HIS A 170 -5.59 -1.95 18.55
CA HIS A 170 -6.44 -1.27 19.51
C HIS A 170 -5.97 0.17 19.74
N ASN A 171 -6.88 1.14 19.59
CA ASN A 171 -6.60 2.57 19.74
C ASN A 171 -5.47 3.08 18.80
N GLY A 172 -5.29 2.48 17.62
CA GLY A 172 -4.21 2.83 16.70
C GLY A 172 -4.45 4.08 15.86
N GLY A 173 -5.66 4.67 15.89
CA GLY A 173 -6.04 5.77 15.00
C GLY A 173 -5.91 5.37 13.53
N HIS A 174 -5.45 6.27 12.67
CA HIS A 174 -5.21 5.97 11.25
C HIS A 174 -3.82 5.38 10.98
N LEU A 175 -3.15 4.83 12.01
CA LEU A 175 -1.79 4.26 11.94
C LEU A 175 -0.81 5.20 11.21
N ASN A 176 -0.92 6.50 11.49
CA ASN A 176 -0.18 7.59 10.87
C ASN A 176 0.55 8.44 11.93
N ALA A 177 1.28 9.48 11.53
CA ALA A 177 2.03 10.34 12.44
C ALA A 177 1.14 11.05 13.48
N GLU A 178 -0.11 11.39 13.15
CA GLU A 178 -1.07 11.98 14.08
C GLU A 178 -1.41 11.04 15.23
N SER A 179 -1.34 9.74 14.97
CA SER A 179 -1.54 8.66 15.95
C SER A 179 -0.23 8.11 16.51
N ASN A 180 0.88 8.87 16.38
CA ASN A 180 2.23 8.53 16.83
C ASN A 180 2.90 7.37 16.05
N TYR A 181 2.40 7.01 14.87
CA TYR A 181 3.05 6.03 13.99
C TYR A 181 4.04 6.71 13.04
N VAL A 182 5.11 7.30 13.60
CA VAL A 182 6.32 7.72 12.86
C VAL A 182 7.32 6.56 12.77
N GLU A 183 7.20 5.58 13.64
CA GLU A 183 7.81 4.25 13.62
C GLU A 183 6.69 3.22 13.74
N PHE A 184 6.73 2.15 12.96
CA PHE A 184 5.74 1.07 13.02
C PHE A 184 6.45 -0.29 13.00
N LYS A 185 6.95 -0.72 14.15
CA LYS A 185 7.87 -1.87 14.28
C LYS A 185 7.30 -3.18 13.80
N GLU A 186 5.99 -3.38 13.93
CA GLU A 186 5.30 -4.58 13.47
C GLU A 186 5.41 -4.79 11.96
N LEU A 187 5.62 -3.72 11.18
CA LEU A 187 5.80 -3.83 9.73
C LEU A 187 7.08 -4.58 9.35
N LEU A 188 8.12 -4.55 10.21
CA LEU A 188 9.37 -5.29 9.98
C LEU A 188 9.19 -6.81 10.00
N ASN A 189 8.09 -7.32 10.58
CA ASN A 189 7.79 -8.75 10.57
C ASN A 189 7.32 -9.27 9.20
N ASN A 190 7.15 -8.37 8.22
CA ASN A 190 6.57 -8.69 6.90
C ASN A 190 7.58 -8.52 5.75
N LYS A 191 8.88 -8.53 6.02
CA LYS A 191 9.95 -8.46 4.99
C LYS A 191 10.19 -9.80 4.29
#